data_2c01bafbe08ef88aa7a610ba4d462960
#
_entry.id   2c01bafbe08ef88aa7a610ba4d462960
#
_cell.length_a   1.000
_cell.length_b   1.000
_cell.length_c   1.000
_cell.angle_alpha   90.00
_cell.angle_beta   90.00
_cell.angle_gamma   90.00
#
_symmetry.space_group_name_H-M   'P 1'
#
loop_
_entity.id
_entity.type
_entity.pdbx_description
1 polymer ?
#
loop_
_entity_poly.entity_id
_entity_poly.type
_entity_poly.pdbx_seq_one_letter_code
_entity_poly.pdbx_strand_id
1 'polypeptide(L)'
;MREAITSRHNPLLAHFKKLLTVRAYRAEHREFAADGVKLLAEAVRWGCPLTAVLVQEGVELPEVPAGVRVAEVSADIMRSVSLMEAPQGALFACRMPEDAPAEVTPGCVVLDGIQDPGNLGTILRTADALDVPVILTEGCADAYNPKVVRASMGAVLRTPPRGLKKADVVRACREQGVQLLATAMSADARDVRDVSLPLAATVIGSEGRGVCPELLAAADGKLIIPMSARCESLNAAVAATIVMWQMRR
;
A
#
# COMPACT_ATOMS: atom_id res chain seq x y z
N MET A 1 10.87 10.31 29.39
CA MET A 1 11.58 11.58 29.10
C MET A 1 11.90 11.58 27.61
N ARG A 2 11.61 12.66 26.88
CA ARG A 2 11.96 12.78 25.46
C ARG A 2 13.46 13.12 25.34
N GLU A 3 14.16 12.45 24.43
CA GLU A 3 15.56 12.75 24.09
C GLU A 3 15.60 13.99 23.19
N ALA A 4 16.39 15.01 23.51
CA ALA A 4 16.57 16.17 22.64
C ALA A 4 17.72 15.92 21.65
N ILE A 5 17.45 16.02 20.34
CA ILE A 5 18.45 15.91 19.29
C ILE A 5 18.72 17.29 18.69
N THR A 6 19.94 17.78 18.88
CA THR A 6 20.39 19.08 18.39
C THR A 6 21.35 18.99 17.21
N SER A 7 21.97 17.82 17.00
CA SER A 7 22.94 17.61 15.91
C SER A 7 22.27 16.99 14.68
N ARG A 8 22.45 17.59 13.49
CA ARG A 8 22.02 17.04 12.20
C ARG A 8 22.72 15.74 11.80
N HIS A 9 23.84 15.38 12.49
CA HIS A 9 24.60 14.14 12.26
C HIS A 9 24.16 12.99 13.16
N ASN A 10 23.06 13.16 13.92
CA ASN A 10 22.55 12.09 14.77
C ASN A 10 22.18 10.86 13.94
N PRO A 11 22.59 9.63 14.33
CA PRO A 11 22.29 8.40 13.61
C PRO A 11 20.79 8.15 13.38
N LEU A 12 19.93 8.56 14.33
CA LEU A 12 18.49 8.41 14.19
C LEU A 12 17.94 9.22 13.01
N LEU A 13 18.44 10.45 12.79
CA LEU A 13 18.04 11.28 11.67
C LEU A 13 18.49 10.66 10.33
N ALA A 14 19.70 10.09 10.29
CA ALA A 14 20.20 9.37 9.13
C ALA A 14 19.35 8.12 8.82
N HIS A 15 18.93 7.39 9.85
CA HIS A 15 18.03 6.25 9.73
C HIS A 15 16.68 6.67 9.11
N PHE A 16 16.01 7.70 9.65
CA PHE A 16 14.77 8.22 9.10
C PHE A 16 14.93 8.67 7.64
N LYS A 17 15.98 9.40 7.29
CA LYS A 17 16.25 9.80 5.90
C LYS A 17 16.33 8.61 4.96
N LYS A 18 17.04 7.55 5.35
CA LYS A 18 17.15 6.33 4.54
C LYS A 18 15.82 5.59 4.43
N LEU A 19 15.04 5.47 5.51
CA LEU A 19 13.70 4.88 5.46
C LEU A 19 12.77 5.65 4.52
N LEU A 20 12.86 6.98 4.50
CA LEU A 20 12.05 7.82 3.64
C LEU A 20 12.46 7.76 2.15
N THR A 21 13.74 7.52 1.85
CA THR A 21 14.25 7.69 0.49
C THR A 21 14.69 6.40 -0.20
N VAL A 22 15.11 5.35 0.55
CA VAL A 22 15.79 4.18 0.00
C VAL A 22 14.96 2.91 0.20
N ARG A 23 14.38 2.36 -0.88
CA ARG A 23 13.57 1.12 -0.84
C ARG A 23 14.36 -0.06 -0.28
N ALA A 24 15.60 -0.27 -0.75
CA ALA A 24 16.44 -1.37 -0.29
C ALA A 24 16.69 -1.30 1.23
N TYR A 25 16.88 -0.10 1.78
CA TYR A 25 17.08 0.11 3.21
C TYR A 25 15.83 -0.25 4.03
N ARG A 26 14.64 0.10 3.54
CA ARG A 26 13.37 -0.33 4.16
C ARG A 26 13.23 -1.85 4.18
N ALA A 27 13.53 -2.50 3.07
CA ALA A 27 13.46 -3.97 2.96
C ALA A 27 14.47 -4.67 3.88
N GLU A 28 15.71 -4.19 3.93
CA GLU A 28 16.77 -4.73 4.78
C GLU A 28 16.44 -4.63 6.28
N HIS A 29 15.93 -3.46 6.71
CA HIS A 29 15.60 -3.22 8.11
C HIS A 29 14.19 -3.68 8.48
N ARG A 30 13.38 -4.08 7.51
CA ARG A 30 11.95 -4.41 7.71
C ARG A 30 11.20 -3.28 8.41
N GLU A 31 11.55 -2.04 8.09
CA GLU A 31 10.99 -0.82 8.66
C GLU A 31 10.62 0.18 7.56
N PHE A 32 9.64 1.02 7.85
CA PHE A 32 9.29 2.17 7.03
C PHE A 32 9.04 3.39 7.89
N ALA A 33 9.09 4.57 7.27
CA ALA A 33 8.79 5.82 7.96
C ALA A 33 7.65 6.58 7.27
N ALA A 34 6.91 7.32 8.08
CA ALA A 34 5.83 8.19 7.62
C ALA A 34 5.85 9.54 8.35
N ASP A 35 5.21 10.54 7.72
CA ASP A 35 5.14 11.92 8.18
C ASP A 35 3.72 12.28 8.60
N GLY A 36 3.57 12.88 9.76
CA GLY A 36 2.35 13.50 10.23
C GLY A 36 1.79 12.94 11.54
N VAL A 37 1.41 13.86 12.42
CA VAL A 37 0.80 13.54 13.73
C VAL A 37 -0.49 12.74 13.56
N LYS A 38 -1.29 13.02 12.51
CA LYS A 38 -2.54 12.28 12.24
C LYS A 38 -2.27 10.83 11.86
N LEU A 39 -1.27 10.57 11.01
CA LEU A 39 -0.88 9.20 10.65
C LEU A 39 -0.25 8.47 11.85
N LEU A 40 0.51 9.16 12.68
CA LEU A 40 1.03 8.60 13.94
C LEU A 40 -0.13 8.19 14.86
N ALA A 41 -1.16 9.03 15.01
CA ALA A 41 -2.35 8.69 15.79
C ALA A 41 -3.07 7.44 15.26
N GLU A 42 -3.17 7.28 13.94
CA GLU A 42 -3.70 6.06 13.32
C GLU A 42 -2.80 4.86 13.63
N ALA A 43 -1.47 4.99 13.48
CA ALA A 43 -0.54 3.91 13.80
C ALA A 43 -0.65 3.45 15.26
N VAL A 44 -0.77 4.38 16.20
CA VAL A 44 -1.00 4.08 17.63
C VAL A 44 -2.35 3.39 17.83
N ARG A 45 -3.42 3.95 17.26
CA ARG A 45 -4.78 3.41 17.38
C ARG A 45 -4.89 1.96 16.92
N TRP A 46 -4.18 1.61 15.86
CA TRP A 46 -4.22 0.27 15.25
C TRP A 46 -3.09 -0.64 15.72
N GLY A 47 -2.36 -0.23 16.77
CA GLY A 47 -1.32 -1.06 17.39
C GLY A 47 -0.14 -1.37 16.47
N CYS A 48 0.16 -0.49 15.50
CA CYS A 48 1.32 -0.69 14.64
C CYS A 48 2.60 -0.72 15.47
N PRO A 49 3.57 -1.61 15.15
CA PRO A 49 4.78 -1.78 15.93
C PRO A 49 5.76 -0.61 15.69
N LEU A 50 5.51 0.51 16.39
CA LEU A 50 6.35 1.71 16.35
C LEU A 50 7.76 1.39 16.89
N THR A 51 8.79 1.86 16.19
CA THR A 51 10.20 1.72 16.61
C THR A 51 10.79 3.04 17.09
N ALA A 52 10.43 4.15 16.44
CA ALA A 52 10.89 5.47 16.82
C ALA A 52 9.93 6.57 16.38
N VAL A 53 9.95 7.69 17.10
CA VAL A 53 9.21 8.92 16.75
C VAL A 53 10.15 10.10 16.85
N LEU A 54 10.19 10.94 15.82
CA LEU A 54 10.75 12.29 15.87
C LEU A 54 9.59 13.27 15.99
N VAL A 55 9.64 14.16 16.97
CA VAL A 55 8.63 15.19 17.16
C VAL A 55 9.28 16.56 17.11
N GLN A 56 8.66 17.51 16.46
CA GLN A 56 9.09 18.90 16.48
C GLN A 56 8.76 19.54 17.81
N GLU A 57 9.66 20.36 18.33
CA GLU A 57 9.45 21.17 19.55
C GLU A 57 8.08 21.85 19.55
N GLY A 58 7.36 21.77 20.68
CA GLY A 58 6.04 22.37 20.85
C GLY A 58 4.88 21.61 20.19
N VAL A 59 5.13 20.46 19.55
CA VAL A 59 4.08 19.63 18.96
C VAL A 59 3.60 18.57 19.95
N GLU A 60 2.29 18.51 20.15
CA GLU A 60 1.65 17.46 20.93
C GLU A 60 1.58 16.14 20.14
N LEU A 61 1.90 15.04 20.80
CA LEU A 61 1.81 13.69 20.26
C LEU A 61 0.60 12.95 20.84
N PRO A 62 0.02 12.00 20.09
CA PRO A 62 -0.83 10.97 20.71
C PRO A 62 -0.04 10.20 21.76
N GLU A 63 -0.73 9.44 22.60
CA GLU A 63 -0.10 8.60 23.60
C GLU A 63 0.70 7.48 22.90
N VAL A 64 2.02 7.67 22.82
CA VAL A 64 2.94 6.72 22.20
C VAL A 64 3.19 5.56 23.17
N PRO A 65 3.13 4.29 22.72
CA PRO A 65 3.37 3.12 23.59
C PRO A 65 4.70 3.18 24.34
N ALA A 66 4.72 2.64 25.57
CA ALA A 66 5.93 2.54 26.37
C ALA A 66 7.02 1.74 25.63
N GLY A 67 8.27 2.17 25.75
CA GLY A 67 9.43 1.52 25.09
C GLY A 67 9.73 2.03 23.69
N VAL A 68 8.84 2.81 23.06
CA VAL A 68 9.14 3.47 21.77
C VAL A 68 10.09 4.65 22.01
N ARG A 69 11.16 4.73 21.23
CA ARG A 69 12.11 5.85 21.30
C ARG A 69 11.46 7.12 20.76
N VAL A 70 11.30 8.15 21.60
CA VAL A 70 10.77 9.45 21.21
C VAL A 70 11.86 10.51 21.34
N ALA A 71 12.19 11.18 20.24
CA ALA A 71 13.19 12.24 20.21
C ALA A 71 12.56 13.56 19.73
N GLU A 72 12.88 14.65 20.45
CA GLU A 72 12.44 16.00 20.13
C GLU A 72 13.51 16.72 19.31
N VAL A 73 13.09 17.43 18.27
CA VAL A 73 13.96 18.13 17.32
C VAL A 73 13.43 19.53 17.02
N SER A 74 14.32 20.46 16.68
CA SER A 74 13.93 21.78 16.20
C SER A 74 13.21 21.69 14.84
N ALA A 75 12.42 22.72 14.50
CA ALA A 75 11.76 22.82 13.20
C ALA A 75 12.74 22.74 12.02
N ASP A 76 13.96 23.22 12.20
CA ASP A 76 15.00 23.20 11.18
C ASP A 76 15.55 21.79 10.94
N ILE A 77 15.74 21.01 11.99
CA ILE A 77 16.11 19.59 11.88
C ILE A 77 14.95 18.79 11.26
N MET A 78 13.71 19.02 11.68
CA MET A 78 12.54 18.37 11.12
C MET A 78 12.47 18.58 9.61
N ARG A 79 12.59 19.82 9.13
CA ARG A 79 12.64 20.15 7.68
C ARG A 79 13.78 19.44 6.95
N SER A 80 14.91 19.23 7.62
CA SER A 80 16.07 18.57 6.99
C SER A 80 15.89 17.06 6.79
N VAL A 81 14.91 16.44 7.46
CA VAL A 81 14.65 14.99 7.41
C VAL A 81 13.37 14.68 6.63
N SER A 82 12.30 15.46 6.82
CA SER A 82 11.02 15.27 6.13
C SER A 82 11.16 15.46 4.61
N LEU A 83 10.35 14.70 3.86
CA LEU A 83 10.19 14.89 2.41
C LEU A 83 9.10 15.93 2.07
N MET A 84 8.45 16.49 3.08
CA MET A 84 7.40 17.49 2.91
C MET A 84 7.99 18.89 2.94
N GLU A 85 7.53 19.77 2.06
CA GLU A 85 7.87 21.19 2.10
C GLU A 85 7.46 21.82 3.43
N ALA A 86 6.27 21.44 3.94
CA ALA A 86 5.78 21.80 5.26
C ALA A 86 5.57 20.52 6.11
N PRO A 87 6.57 20.09 6.90
CA PRO A 87 6.44 18.93 7.77
C PRO A 87 5.27 19.07 8.75
N GLN A 88 4.59 17.99 9.02
CA GLN A 88 3.40 17.99 9.89
C GLN A 88 3.74 17.73 11.38
N GLY A 89 4.94 18.09 11.79
CA GLY A 89 5.37 18.11 13.19
C GLY A 89 5.80 16.79 13.77
N ALA A 90 5.60 15.66 13.10
CA ALA A 90 6.09 14.36 13.56
C ALA A 90 6.50 13.47 12.39
N LEU A 91 7.57 12.72 12.56
CA LEU A 91 7.95 11.56 11.75
C LEU A 91 7.96 10.33 12.65
N PHE A 92 7.52 9.20 12.15
CA PHE A 92 7.57 7.96 12.90
C PHE A 92 8.02 6.80 12.03
N ALA A 93 8.64 5.81 12.65
CA ALA A 93 9.05 4.57 12.02
C ALA A 93 8.26 3.40 12.62
N CYS A 94 7.85 2.48 11.75
CA CYS A 94 7.16 1.25 12.11
C CYS A 94 7.87 0.05 11.50
N ARG A 95 7.80 -1.09 12.15
CA ARG A 95 8.15 -2.37 11.53
C ARG A 95 7.14 -2.74 10.46
N MET A 96 7.60 -3.32 9.37
CA MET A 96 6.73 -3.94 8.39
C MET A 96 6.11 -5.22 8.97
N PRO A 97 4.90 -5.59 8.56
CA PRO A 97 4.32 -6.89 8.89
C PRO A 97 5.25 -8.03 8.48
N GLU A 98 5.16 -9.14 9.19
CA GLU A 98 5.85 -10.37 8.81
C GLU A 98 5.26 -10.92 7.50
N ASP A 99 6.11 -11.65 6.74
CA ASP A 99 5.64 -12.29 5.53
C ASP A 99 4.67 -13.42 5.90
N ALA A 100 3.44 -13.32 5.46
CA ALA A 100 2.44 -14.36 5.67
C ALA A 100 2.54 -15.43 4.57
N PRO A 101 2.06 -16.67 4.84
CA PRO A 101 1.95 -17.71 3.81
C PRO A 101 1.23 -17.22 2.56
N ALA A 102 1.51 -17.84 1.42
CA ALA A 102 0.88 -17.53 0.15
C ALA A 102 -0.59 -18.01 0.16
N GLU A 103 -1.47 -17.19 0.70
CA GLU A 103 -2.91 -17.39 0.68
C GLU A 103 -3.59 -16.36 -0.20
N VAL A 104 -4.52 -16.82 -1.01
CA VAL A 104 -5.39 -15.99 -1.82
C VAL A 104 -6.80 -16.05 -1.24
N THR A 105 -7.20 -14.98 -0.57
CA THR A 105 -8.55 -14.90 0.00
C THR A 105 -9.57 -14.67 -1.11
N PRO A 106 -10.68 -15.42 -1.19
CA PRO A 106 -11.78 -15.10 -2.09
C PRO A 106 -12.26 -13.66 -1.92
N GLY A 107 -12.61 -13.00 -3.00
CA GLY A 107 -12.99 -11.58 -3.00
C GLY A 107 -11.81 -10.63 -2.86
N CYS A 108 -10.57 -11.07 -3.10
CA CYS A 108 -9.41 -10.21 -3.10
C CYS A 108 -9.15 -9.56 -4.48
N VAL A 109 -8.42 -8.46 -4.45
CA VAL A 109 -7.84 -7.83 -5.65
C VAL A 109 -6.34 -8.11 -5.71
N VAL A 110 -5.88 -8.58 -6.87
CA VAL A 110 -4.48 -8.78 -7.20
C VAL A 110 -4.01 -7.65 -8.09
N LEU A 111 -3.07 -6.85 -7.64
CA LEU A 111 -2.50 -5.75 -8.41
C LEU A 111 -1.25 -6.19 -9.14
N ASP A 112 -1.26 -6.10 -10.47
CA ASP A 112 -0.16 -6.51 -11.32
C ASP A 112 0.54 -5.29 -11.94
N GLY A 113 1.73 -4.98 -11.42
CA GLY A 113 2.58 -3.93 -11.96
C GLY A 113 2.06 -2.50 -11.82
N ILE A 114 1.26 -2.19 -10.81
CA ILE A 114 0.83 -0.81 -10.49
C ILE A 114 2.04 -0.01 -10.03
N GLN A 115 2.58 0.84 -10.89
CA GLN A 115 3.85 1.53 -10.65
C GLN A 115 3.69 2.92 -10.03
N ASP A 116 2.57 3.62 -10.27
CA ASP A 116 2.34 4.95 -9.70
C ASP A 116 2.00 4.86 -8.20
N PRO A 117 2.79 5.51 -7.31
CA PRO A 117 2.54 5.46 -5.87
C PRO A 117 1.21 6.11 -5.46
N GLY A 118 0.72 7.08 -6.21
CA GLY A 118 -0.57 7.73 -5.95
C GLY A 118 -1.73 6.79 -6.23
N ASN A 119 -1.69 6.09 -7.37
CA ASN A 119 -2.67 5.08 -7.74
C ASN A 119 -2.66 3.93 -6.73
N LEU A 120 -1.49 3.38 -6.39
CA LEU A 120 -1.39 2.32 -5.40
C LEU A 120 -1.99 2.75 -4.04
N GLY A 121 -1.61 3.93 -3.53
CA GLY A 121 -2.15 4.43 -2.28
C GLY A 121 -3.67 4.64 -2.32
N THR A 122 -4.21 5.14 -3.44
CA THR A 122 -5.65 5.31 -3.65
C THR A 122 -6.38 3.98 -3.68
N ILE A 123 -5.81 2.96 -4.34
CA ILE A 123 -6.37 1.60 -4.36
C ILE A 123 -6.40 1.01 -2.95
N LEU A 124 -5.30 1.09 -2.20
CA LEU A 124 -5.23 0.59 -0.83
C LEU A 124 -6.27 1.28 0.07
N ARG A 125 -6.44 2.60 -0.06
CA ARG A 125 -7.47 3.35 0.67
C ARG A 125 -8.88 2.89 0.34
N THR A 126 -9.18 2.64 -0.94
CA THR A 126 -10.49 2.16 -1.37
C THR A 126 -10.74 0.73 -0.90
N ALA A 127 -9.72 -0.13 -0.99
CA ALA A 127 -9.77 -1.52 -0.54
C ALA A 127 -10.06 -1.61 0.97
N ASP A 128 -9.39 -0.79 1.78
CA ASP A 128 -9.64 -0.67 3.22
C ASP A 128 -11.08 -0.22 3.52
N ALA A 129 -11.57 0.80 2.80
CA ALA A 129 -12.94 1.29 2.97
C ALA A 129 -14.02 0.28 2.55
N LEU A 130 -13.71 -0.64 1.65
CA LEU A 130 -14.60 -1.68 1.15
C LEU A 130 -14.32 -3.05 1.75
N ASP A 131 -13.38 -3.17 2.69
CA ASP A 131 -12.97 -4.43 3.30
C ASP A 131 -12.58 -5.50 2.25
N VAL A 132 -11.77 -5.08 1.27
CA VAL A 132 -11.27 -5.94 0.18
C VAL A 132 -9.79 -6.23 0.39
N PRO A 133 -9.38 -7.50 0.55
CA PRO A 133 -7.97 -7.85 0.65
C PRO A 133 -7.20 -7.50 -0.63
N VAL A 134 -5.96 -7.02 -0.47
CA VAL A 134 -5.10 -6.64 -1.61
C VAL A 134 -3.83 -7.47 -1.63
N ILE A 135 -3.54 -8.03 -2.80
CA ILE A 135 -2.28 -8.72 -3.10
C ILE A 135 -1.51 -7.89 -4.11
N LEU A 136 -0.22 -7.67 -3.85
CA LEU A 136 0.70 -7.01 -4.78
C LEU A 136 1.62 -8.04 -5.41
N THR A 137 1.68 -8.07 -6.74
CA THR A 137 2.69 -8.86 -7.45
C THR A 137 3.95 -8.07 -7.72
N GLU A 138 4.96 -8.73 -8.27
CA GLU A 138 6.21 -8.08 -8.68
C GLU A 138 5.92 -6.98 -9.70
N GLY A 139 6.70 -5.90 -9.62
CA GLY A 139 6.55 -4.74 -10.50
C GLY A 139 5.64 -3.65 -9.95
N CYS A 140 4.92 -3.89 -8.84
CA CYS A 140 4.20 -2.83 -8.14
C CYS A 140 5.14 -1.86 -7.42
N ALA A 141 4.66 -0.64 -7.21
CA ALA A 141 5.29 0.31 -6.33
C ALA A 141 5.41 -0.28 -4.92
N ASP A 142 6.40 0.18 -4.17
CA ASP A 142 6.58 -0.22 -2.78
C ASP A 142 5.44 0.34 -1.92
N ALA A 143 4.66 -0.55 -1.30
CA ALA A 143 3.53 -0.18 -0.44
C ALA A 143 3.94 0.73 0.74
N TYR A 144 5.19 0.62 1.18
CA TYR A 144 5.76 1.40 2.27
C TYR A 144 6.57 2.62 1.80
N ASN A 145 6.51 2.96 0.51
CA ASN A 145 6.99 4.24 0.02
C ASN A 145 6.19 5.37 0.68
N PRO A 146 6.83 6.44 1.19
CA PRO A 146 6.13 7.55 1.87
C PRO A 146 5.00 8.18 1.06
N LYS A 147 5.10 8.20 -0.28
CA LYS A 147 4.03 8.68 -1.15
C LYS A 147 2.81 7.75 -1.12
N VAL A 148 3.03 6.42 -1.09
CA VAL A 148 1.95 5.42 -0.97
C VAL A 148 1.30 5.51 0.40
N VAL A 149 2.09 5.50 1.47
CA VAL A 149 1.61 5.59 2.86
C VAL A 149 0.71 6.82 3.04
N ARG A 150 1.16 7.97 2.51
CA ARG A 150 0.37 9.20 2.56
C ARG A 150 -0.90 9.12 1.73
N ALA A 151 -0.81 8.65 0.48
CA ALA A 151 -1.97 8.56 -0.41
C ALA A 151 -3.02 7.56 0.11
N SER A 152 -2.58 6.53 0.82
CA SER A 152 -3.48 5.55 1.45
C SER A 152 -4.25 6.09 2.66
N MET A 153 -3.91 7.29 3.16
CA MET A 153 -4.55 7.87 4.36
C MET A 153 -4.57 6.91 5.56
N GLY A 154 -3.49 6.16 5.75
CA GLY A 154 -3.33 5.18 6.83
C GLY A 154 -3.91 3.80 6.56
N ALA A 155 -4.50 3.53 5.40
CA ALA A 155 -4.99 2.19 5.05
C ALA A 155 -3.90 1.13 5.13
N VAL A 156 -2.68 1.44 4.65
CA VAL A 156 -1.54 0.53 4.74
C VAL A 156 -1.14 0.14 6.17
N LEU A 157 -1.54 0.92 7.17
CA LEU A 157 -1.32 0.65 8.60
C LEU A 157 -2.39 -0.29 9.17
N ARG A 158 -3.62 -0.22 8.65
CA ARG A 158 -4.77 -1.00 9.11
C ARG A 158 -4.88 -2.34 8.39
N THR A 159 -4.80 -2.29 7.07
CA THR A 159 -4.95 -3.42 6.16
C THR A 159 -3.74 -3.49 5.21
N PRO A 160 -2.57 -3.91 5.73
CA PRO A 160 -1.37 -3.98 4.91
C PRO A 160 -1.57 -4.97 3.75
N PRO A 161 -1.21 -4.59 2.51
CA PRO A 161 -1.30 -5.49 1.37
C PRO A 161 -0.29 -6.63 1.50
N ARG A 162 -0.63 -7.80 0.95
CA ARG A 162 0.28 -8.94 0.90
C ARG A 162 1.12 -8.90 -0.38
N GLY A 163 2.40 -9.21 -0.29
CA GLY A 163 3.28 -9.40 -1.45
C GLY A 163 3.32 -10.87 -1.85
N LEU A 164 2.97 -11.21 -3.10
CA LEU A 164 3.10 -12.57 -3.63
C LEU A 164 3.75 -12.54 -5.01
N LYS A 165 4.50 -13.60 -5.36
CA LYS A 165 4.94 -13.79 -6.73
C LYS A 165 3.74 -14.20 -7.60
N LYS A 166 3.74 -13.83 -8.87
CA LYS A 166 2.67 -14.17 -9.83
C LYS A 166 2.40 -15.67 -9.88
N ALA A 167 3.46 -16.48 -9.95
CA ALA A 167 3.35 -17.94 -9.93
C ALA A 167 2.71 -18.47 -8.64
N ASP A 168 2.97 -17.82 -7.48
CA ASP A 168 2.39 -18.20 -6.19
C ASP A 168 0.91 -17.83 -6.13
N VAL A 169 0.49 -16.71 -6.72
CA VAL A 169 -0.93 -16.34 -6.86
C VAL A 169 -1.68 -17.41 -7.67
N VAL A 170 -1.15 -17.78 -8.84
CA VAL A 170 -1.77 -18.80 -9.70
C VAL A 170 -1.85 -20.15 -8.98
N ARG A 171 -0.76 -20.56 -8.32
CA ARG A 171 -0.74 -21.82 -7.57
C ARG A 171 -1.77 -21.80 -6.43
N ALA A 172 -1.77 -20.75 -5.61
CA ALA A 172 -2.69 -20.64 -4.48
C ALA A 172 -4.16 -20.62 -4.91
N CYS A 173 -4.50 -19.93 -6.00
CA CYS A 173 -5.85 -19.96 -6.57
C CYS A 173 -6.28 -21.38 -6.92
N ARG A 174 -5.41 -22.14 -7.60
CA ARG A 174 -5.69 -23.56 -8.00
C ARG A 174 -5.83 -24.48 -6.80
N GLU A 175 -4.91 -24.40 -5.84
CA GLU A 175 -4.89 -25.23 -4.63
C GLU A 175 -6.11 -24.97 -3.73
N GLN A 176 -6.58 -23.73 -3.67
CA GLN A 176 -7.71 -23.32 -2.84
C GLN A 176 -9.04 -23.30 -3.56
N GLY A 177 -9.07 -23.62 -4.87
CA GLY A 177 -10.29 -23.59 -5.68
C GLY A 177 -10.87 -22.18 -5.86
N VAL A 178 -10.05 -21.14 -5.77
CA VAL A 178 -10.45 -19.74 -5.98
C VAL A 178 -10.33 -19.41 -7.46
N GLN A 179 -11.42 -18.93 -8.07
CA GLN A 179 -11.42 -18.51 -9.48
C GLN A 179 -10.51 -17.28 -9.66
N LEU A 180 -9.61 -17.34 -10.64
CA LEU A 180 -8.75 -16.22 -11.02
C LEU A 180 -9.36 -15.49 -12.22
N LEU A 181 -9.76 -14.24 -12.04
CA LEU A 181 -10.29 -13.39 -13.10
C LEU A 181 -9.32 -12.27 -13.42
N ALA A 182 -9.17 -11.87 -14.67
CA ALA A 182 -8.25 -10.82 -15.09
C ALA A 182 -8.95 -9.72 -15.87
N THR A 183 -8.70 -8.46 -15.54
CA THR A 183 -9.18 -7.33 -16.34
C THR A 183 -8.43 -7.27 -17.67
N ALA A 184 -9.18 -7.23 -18.79
CA ALA A 184 -8.59 -7.18 -20.12
C ALA A 184 -9.50 -6.47 -21.12
N MET A 185 -8.89 -5.78 -22.09
CA MET A 185 -9.56 -5.21 -23.26
C MET A 185 -9.54 -6.25 -24.40
N SER A 186 -10.39 -7.26 -24.31
CA SER A 186 -10.46 -8.34 -25.31
C SER A 186 -11.91 -8.70 -25.65
N ALA A 187 -12.14 -9.21 -26.85
CA ALA A 187 -13.49 -9.53 -27.34
C ALA A 187 -14.17 -10.65 -26.54
N ASP A 188 -13.41 -11.50 -25.87
CA ASP A 188 -13.88 -12.58 -25.00
C ASP A 188 -14.06 -12.15 -23.52
N ALA A 189 -13.81 -10.88 -23.21
CA ALA A 189 -13.99 -10.37 -21.84
C ALA A 189 -15.49 -10.14 -21.55
N ARG A 190 -15.92 -10.59 -20.37
CA ARG A 190 -17.28 -10.42 -19.88
C ARG A 190 -17.42 -9.09 -19.14
N ASP A 191 -18.57 -8.48 -19.22
CA ASP A 191 -18.88 -7.27 -18.44
C ASP A 191 -18.75 -7.56 -16.95
N VAL A 192 -18.04 -6.69 -16.24
CA VAL A 192 -17.81 -6.81 -14.79
C VAL A 192 -19.13 -6.90 -13.99
N ARG A 193 -20.24 -6.38 -14.54
CA ARG A 193 -21.56 -6.40 -13.92
C ARG A 193 -22.24 -7.77 -14.00
N ASP A 194 -21.84 -8.61 -14.95
CA ASP A 194 -22.46 -9.91 -15.25
C ASP A 194 -21.68 -11.09 -14.65
N VAL A 195 -20.68 -10.80 -13.81
CA VAL A 195 -19.82 -11.82 -13.20
C VAL A 195 -19.88 -11.71 -11.68
N SER A 196 -19.97 -12.88 -11.01
CA SER A 196 -19.87 -12.93 -9.54
C SER A 196 -18.42 -12.77 -9.09
N LEU A 197 -18.09 -11.65 -8.50
CA LEU A 197 -16.75 -11.32 -8.05
C LEU A 197 -16.43 -11.66 -6.57
N PRO A 198 -17.43 -11.77 -5.65
CA PRO A 198 -17.15 -11.96 -4.22
C PRO A 198 -16.36 -13.22 -3.88
N LEU A 199 -16.38 -14.23 -4.76
CA LEU A 199 -15.67 -15.50 -4.58
C LEU A 199 -14.43 -15.66 -5.46
N ALA A 200 -14.08 -14.65 -6.23
CA ALA A 200 -12.95 -14.68 -7.14
C ALA A 200 -11.76 -13.85 -6.60
N ALA A 201 -10.56 -14.17 -7.07
CA ALA A 201 -9.41 -13.28 -7.04
C ALA A 201 -9.39 -12.50 -8.36
N THR A 202 -9.45 -11.17 -8.32
CA THR A 202 -9.52 -10.35 -9.54
C THR A 202 -8.24 -9.57 -9.77
N VAL A 203 -7.57 -9.84 -10.90
CA VAL A 203 -6.33 -9.19 -11.30
C VAL A 203 -6.62 -7.86 -12.00
N ILE A 204 -5.95 -6.81 -11.54
CA ILE A 204 -5.97 -5.48 -12.14
C ILE A 204 -4.55 -5.12 -12.56
N GLY A 205 -4.36 -4.86 -13.85
CA GLY A 205 -3.07 -4.55 -14.42
C GLY A 205 -2.72 -3.06 -14.39
N SER A 206 -1.49 -2.76 -14.81
CA SER A 206 -0.97 -1.41 -14.92
C SER A 206 -1.65 -0.62 -16.05
N GLU A 207 -1.58 0.71 -15.97
CA GLU A 207 -2.20 1.64 -16.91
C GLU A 207 -1.69 1.46 -18.36
N GLY A 208 -0.38 1.20 -18.51
CA GLY A 208 0.25 1.15 -19.84
C GLY A 208 0.32 -0.24 -20.46
N ARG A 209 0.28 -1.30 -19.65
CA ARG A 209 0.50 -2.69 -20.13
C ARG A 209 -0.66 -3.63 -19.85
N GLY A 210 -1.61 -3.20 -19.02
CA GLY A 210 -2.66 -4.09 -18.52
C GLY A 210 -2.10 -5.19 -17.62
N VAL A 211 -2.81 -6.29 -17.55
CA VAL A 211 -2.38 -7.51 -16.85
C VAL A 211 -1.34 -8.25 -17.70
N CYS A 212 -0.30 -8.76 -17.07
CA CYS A 212 0.78 -9.46 -17.77
C CYS A 212 0.31 -10.76 -18.43
N PRO A 213 1.01 -11.22 -19.50
CA PRO A 213 0.62 -12.43 -20.23
C PRO A 213 0.53 -13.69 -19.36
N GLU A 214 1.40 -13.82 -18.36
CA GLU A 214 1.41 -14.96 -17.44
C GLU A 214 0.10 -15.09 -16.67
N LEU A 215 -0.37 -13.99 -16.05
CA LEU A 215 -1.63 -13.97 -15.30
C LEU A 215 -2.86 -14.03 -16.22
N LEU A 216 -2.80 -13.40 -17.41
CA LEU A 216 -3.86 -13.51 -18.41
C LEU A 216 -4.05 -14.95 -18.92
N ALA A 217 -2.96 -15.68 -19.16
CA ALA A 217 -3.00 -17.07 -19.63
C ALA A 217 -3.47 -18.03 -18.53
N ALA A 218 -3.22 -17.70 -17.26
CA ALA A 218 -3.64 -18.51 -16.12
C ALA A 218 -5.06 -18.21 -15.63
N ALA A 219 -5.66 -17.09 -16.07
CA ALA A 219 -6.99 -16.66 -15.65
C ALA A 219 -8.10 -17.59 -16.19
N ASP A 220 -9.07 -17.90 -15.33
CA ASP A 220 -10.26 -18.67 -15.66
C ASP A 220 -11.27 -17.87 -16.49
N GLY A 221 -11.12 -16.55 -16.52
CA GLY A 221 -11.96 -15.65 -17.29
C GLY A 221 -11.42 -14.23 -17.33
N LYS A 222 -11.90 -13.47 -18.31
CA LYS A 222 -11.52 -12.08 -18.49
C LYS A 222 -12.70 -11.16 -18.22
N LEU A 223 -12.41 -9.99 -17.66
CA LEU A 223 -13.37 -8.97 -17.28
C LEU A 223 -13.11 -7.68 -18.02
N ILE A 224 -14.17 -7.00 -18.41
CA ILE A 224 -14.10 -5.64 -18.97
C ILE A 224 -15.02 -4.71 -18.18
N ILE A 225 -14.55 -3.50 -17.93
CA ILE A 225 -15.41 -2.38 -17.52
C ILE A 225 -15.87 -1.70 -18.79
N PRO A 226 -17.16 -1.75 -19.15
CA PRO A 226 -17.65 -1.12 -20.36
C PRO A 226 -17.38 0.38 -20.38
N MET A 227 -16.83 0.87 -21.46
CA MET A 227 -16.47 2.26 -21.67
C MET A 227 -16.99 2.77 -23.00
N SER A 228 -17.08 4.09 -23.13
CA SER A 228 -17.31 4.72 -24.43
C SER A 228 -16.17 4.40 -25.40
N ALA A 229 -16.48 4.15 -26.67
CA ALA A 229 -15.47 3.92 -27.72
C ALA A 229 -14.46 5.07 -27.91
N ARG A 230 -14.70 6.21 -27.25
CA ARG A 230 -13.78 7.36 -27.25
C ARG A 230 -12.65 7.24 -26.20
N CYS A 231 -12.76 6.29 -25.26
CA CYS A 231 -11.80 6.09 -24.18
C CYS A 231 -11.08 4.76 -24.38
N GLU A 232 -9.75 4.80 -24.35
CA GLU A 232 -8.91 3.60 -24.49
C GLU A 232 -8.70 2.88 -23.16
N SER A 233 -8.74 3.61 -22.03
CA SER A 233 -8.54 3.03 -20.70
C SER A 233 -9.08 3.94 -19.60
N LEU A 234 -9.22 3.40 -18.40
CA LEU A 234 -9.42 4.15 -17.16
C LEU A 234 -8.12 4.22 -16.38
N ASN A 235 -8.00 5.24 -15.54
CA ASN A 235 -6.97 5.26 -14.51
C ASN A 235 -7.07 3.99 -13.66
N ALA A 236 -5.92 3.37 -13.30
CA ALA A 236 -5.92 2.09 -12.60
C ALA A 236 -6.61 2.13 -11.24
N ALA A 237 -6.52 3.23 -10.49
CA ALA A 237 -7.22 3.36 -9.22
C ALA A 237 -8.74 3.48 -9.41
N VAL A 238 -9.18 4.12 -10.49
CA VAL A 238 -10.61 4.18 -10.84
C VAL A 238 -11.12 2.80 -11.26
N ALA A 239 -10.40 2.09 -12.12
CA ALA A 239 -10.74 0.73 -12.52
C ALA A 239 -10.83 -0.21 -11.32
N ALA A 240 -9.83 -0.17 -10.44
CA ALA A 240 -9.81 -0.93 -9.19
C ALA A 240 -11.01 -0.61 -8.30
N THR A 241 -11.37 0.67 -8.18
CA THR A 241 -12.53 1.10 -7.38
C THR A 241 -13.83 0.52 -7.93
N ILE A 242 -14.05 0.54 -9.24
CA ILE A 242 -15.24 -0.02 -9.88
C ILE A 242 -15.33 -1.54 -9.63
N VAL A 243 -14.21 -2.25 -9.80
CA VAL A 243 -14.15 -3.71 -9.56
C VAL A 243 -14.43 -4.02 -8.09
N MET A 244 -13.76 -3.35 -7.15
CA MET A 244 -13.96 -3.56 -5.72
C MET A 244 -15.39 -3.21 -5.27
N TRP A 245 -15.98 -2.16 -5.83
CA TRP A 245 -17.37 -1.83 -5.56
C TRP A 245 -18.31 -2.94 -6.04
N GLN A 246 -18.04 -3.51 -7.22
CA GLN A 246 -18.83 -4.62 -7.75
C GLN A 246 -18.66 -5.91 -6.94
N MET A 247 -17.49 -6.12 -6.30
CA MET A 247 -17.25 -7.24 -5.37
C MET A 247 -18.13 -7.20 -4.12
N ARG A 248 -18.63 -6.03 -3.74
CA ARG A 248 -19.43 -5.83 -2.51
C ARG A 248 -20.94 -5.81 -2.78
N ARG A 249 -21.35 -6.11 -4.01
CA ARG A 249 -22.74 -6.27 -4.42
C ARG A 249 -23.14 -7.73 -4.33
#